data_3464370b1ead06e6657280249585d76f
#
_entry.id   3464370b1ead06e6657280249585d76f
#
_cell.length_a   1.000
_cell.length_b   1.000
_cell.length_c   1.000
_cell.angle_alpha   90.00
_cell.angle_beta   90.00
_cell.angle_gamma   90.00
#
_symmetry.space_group_name_H-M   'P 1'
#
loop_
_entity.id
_entity.type
_entity.pdbx_description
1 polymer ?
#
loop_
_entity_poly.entity_id
_entity_poly.type
_entity_poly.pdbx_seq_one_letter_code
_entity_poly.pdbx_strand_id
1 'polypeptide(L)'
;MYFSKELIKFTNIKHCFFSKNGGVSKNVYNSLNCGLGSKDKKENILNNLSIVSKKIGVDKNNLYTMIQTHSNKVVTINKNNQNIKRIYSDALITNIRNIAISVLTADCVPILIYEKINNVIACVHAGWRGAINGIVENTFNQMMQINKNNSFYVVVGPCISSKNYEVGKEFYNQFIYKNKKNEKFFTSNKNNKFYFNLREYVNLKITKFDIKF
;
A
#
# COMPACT_ATOMS: atom_id res chain seq x y z
N MET A 1 10.94 12.28 -1.42
CA MET A 1 9.60 12.10 -2.05
C MET A 1 9.80 11.59 -3.45
N TYR A 2 8.99 10.62 -3.86
CA TYR A 2 9.02 10.03 -5.20
C TYR A 2 7.64 10.09 -5.83
N PHE A 3 7.60 10.40 -7.13
CA PHE A 3 6.38 10.51 -7.91
C PHE A 3 6.43 9.53 -9.09
N SER A 4 5.30 8.95 -9.43
CA SER A 4 5.18 8.14 -10.63
C SER A 4 5.02 9.02 -11.86
N LYS A 5 5.79 8.76 -12.91
CA LYS A 5 5.65 9.43 -14.21
C LYS A 5 4.27 9.17 -14.83
N GLU A 6 3.65 8.03 -14.53
CA GLU A 6 2.33 7.67 -15.04
C GLU A 6 1.20 8.43 -14.33
N LEU A 7 1.25 8.53 -12.99
CA LEU A 7 0.18 9.21 -12.25
C LEU A 7 0.29 10.74 -12.27
N ILE A 8 1.48 11.30 -12.48
CA ILE A 8 1.67 12.76 -12.52
C ILE A 8 1.00 13.41 -13.72
N LYS A 9 0.68 12.61 -14.76
CA LYS A 9 -0.05 13.08 -15.96
C LYS A 9 -1.50 13.49 -15.66
N PHE A 10 -2.05 13.08 -14.52
CA PHE A 10 -3.43 13.38 -14.12
C PHE A 10 -3.47 14.57 -13.18
N THR A 11 -4.13 15.64 -13.61
CA THR A 11 -4.22 16.91 -12.84
C THR A 11 -5.26 16.87 -11.72
N ASN A 12 -6.18 15.90 -11.77
CA ASN A 12 -7.29 15.74 -10.82
C ASN A 12 -6.95 14.84 -9.61
N ILE A 13 -5.76 14.24 -9.60
CA ILE A 13 -5.25 13.47 -8.46
C ILE A 13 -3.87 13.97 -8.06
N LYS A 14 -3.52 13.76 -6.79
CA LYS A 14 -2.16 13.92 -6.27
C LYS A 14 -1.70 12.60 -5.66
N HIS A 15 -0.44 12.29 -5.82
CA HIS A 15 0.16 11.09 -5.24
C HIS A 15 1.60 11.35 -4.83
N CYS A 16 2.11 10.56 -3.90
CA CYS A 16 3.51 10.60 -3.50
C CYS A 16 3.90 9.35 -2.71
N PHE A 17 5.12 8.86 -2.92
CA PHE A 17 5.79 7.96 -2.00
C PHE A 17 6.77 8.78 -1.15
N PHE A 18 6.48 8.90 0.13
CA PHE A 18 7.33 9.59 1.08
C PHE A 18 8.47 8.67 1.53
N SER A 19 9.68 9.22 1.63
CA SER A 19 10.78 8.53 2.31
C SER A 19 10.76 8.86 3.81
N LYS A 20 11.65 8.27 4.57
CA LYS A 20 11.82 8.57 6.00
C LYS A 20 12.29 10.00 6.31
N ASN A 21 12.68 10.78 5.30
CA ASN A 21 13.30 12.09 5.50
C ASN A 21 12.28 13.24 5.56
N GLY A 22 12.60 14.29 6.32
CA GLY A 22 11.84 15.54 6.35
C GLY A 22 10.77 15.62 7.43
N GLY A 23 10.88 14.79 8.46
CA GLY A 23 10.05 14.82 9.66
C GLY A 23 10.77 15.37 10.89
N VAL A 24 10.11 15.25 12.05
CA VAL A 24 10.56 15.77 13.34
C VAL A 24 11.00 14.70 14.35
N SER A 25 10.74 13.43 14.05
CA SER A 25 11.14 12.31 14.92
C SER A 25 12.65 12.18 15.01
N LYS A 26 13.15 11.63 16.12
CA LYS A 26 14.58 11.51 16.42
C LYS A 26 14.97 10.04 16.67
N ASN A 27 16.26 9.79 16.81
CA ASN A 27 16.83 8.48 17.12
C ASN A 27 16.40 7.41 16.09
N VAL A 28 15.97 6.26 16.56
CA VAL A 28 15.54 5.12 15.71
C VAL A 28 14.36 5.45 14.80
N TYR A 29 13.61 6.51 15.09
CA TYR A 29 12.46 6.99 14.30
C TYR A 29 12.79 8.13 13.35
N ASN A 30 14.08 8.49 13.21
CA ASN A 30 14.51 9.64 12.40
C ASN A 30 14.18 9.42 10.91
N SER A 31 13.34 10.25 10.33
CA SER A 31 12.75 11.50 10.82
C SER A 31 11.22 11.56 10.59
N LEU A 32 10.69 11.06 9.45
CA LEU A 32 9.28 11.16 9.07
C LEU A 32 8.49 9.91 9.50
N ASN A 33 8.57 9.55 10.77
CA ASN A 33 7.78 8.45 11.30
C ASN A 33 6.31 8.85 11.43
N CYS A 34 5.43 8.21 10.66
CA CYS A 34 3.98 8.40 10.67
C CYS A 34 3.23 7.23 11.34
N GLY A 35 3.95 6.29 11.96
CA GLY A 35 3.41 5.07 12.54
C GLY A 35 2.75 5.28 13.90
N LEU A 36 1.42 5.42 13.94
CA LEU A 36 0.64 5.58 15.18
C LEU A 36 0.79 4.41 16.16
N GLY A 37 1.22 3.24 15.69
CA GLY A 37 1.50 2.06 16.53
C GLY A 37 2.96 1.95 16.99
N SER A 38 3.84 2.88 16.62
CA SER A 38 5.23 2.89 17.07
C SER A 38 5.38 3.41 18.50
N LYS A 39 6.55 3.18 19.10
CA LYS A 39 6.89 3.70 20.46
C LYS A 39 7.46 5.13 20.41
N ASP A 40 7.35 5.83 19.28
CA ASP A 40 7.75 7.23 19.17
C ASP A 40 6.80 8.14 19.95
N LYS A 41 7.26 9.38 20.24
CA LYS A 41 6.39 10.38 20.87
C LYS A 41 5.20 10.68 19.98
N LYS A 42 3.98 10.56 20.53
CA LYS A 42 2.73 10.80 19.80
C LYS A 42 2.70 12.17 19.12
N GLU A 43 3.26 13.19 19.77
CA GLU A 43 3.38 14.54 19.21
C GLU A 43 4.21 14.56 17.92
N ASN A 44 5.35 13.86 17.88
CA ASN A 44 6.19 13.77 16.70
C ASN A 44 5.43 13.11 15.54
N ILE A 45 4.71 12.02 15.82
CA ILE A 45 3.91 11.32 14.82
C ILE A 45 2.82 12.24 14.26
N LEU A 46 2.09 12.97 15.10
CA LEU A 46 1.06 13.91 14.69
C LEU A 46 1.64 15.07 13.85
N ASN A 47 2.81 15.58 14.22
CA ASN A 47 3.52 16.60 13.47
C ASN A 47 3.96 16.05 12.09
N ASN A 48 4.47 14.83 12.03
CA ASN A 48 4.85 14.17 10.78
C ASN A 48 3.64 13.95 9.87
N LEU A 49 2.50 13.51 10.40
CA LEU A 49 1.26 13.39 9.64
C LEU A 49 0.77 14.75 9.12
N SER A 50 0.94 15.83 9.90
CA SER A 50 0.65 17.19 9.46
C SER A 50 1.58 17.64 8.32
N ILE A 51 2.86 17.29 8.38
CA ILE A 51 3.82 17.55 7.29
C ILE A 51 3.37 16.81 6.02
N VAL A 52 3.00 15.55 6.13
CA VAL A 52 2.53 14.73 5.00
C VAL A 52 1.26 15.32 4.40
N SER A 53 0.25 15.65 5.23
CA SER A 53 -1.02 16.21 4.75
C SER A 53 -0.83 17.53 4.00
N LYS A 54 0.01 18.44 4.53
CA LYS A 54 0.36 19.70 3.85
C LYS A 54 1.05 19.46 2.50
N LYS A 55 1.99 18.51 2.45
CA LYS A 55 2.72 18.19 1.21
C LYS A 55 1.84 17.60 0.13
N ILE A 56 0.86 16.76 0.49
CA ILE A 56 -0.11 16.24 -0.49
C ILE A 56 -1.24 17.23 -0.79
N GLY A 57 -1.39 18.27 0.02
CA GLY A 57 -2.33 19.37 -0.22
C GLY A 57 -3.73 19.11 0.31
N VAL A 58 -3.85 18.43 1.47
CA VAL A 58 -5.11 18.26 2.21
C VAL A 58 -4.98 18.77 3.64
N ASP A 59 -6.11 19.08 4.28
CA ASP A 59 -6.15 19.27 5.73
C ASP A 59 -5.76 18.00 6.46
N LYS A 60 -5.14 18.12 7.65
CA LYS A 60 -4.72 16.95 8.46
C LYS A 60 -5.88 16.02 8.82
N ASN A 61 -7.10 16.56 8.98
CA ASN A 61 -8.29 15.77 9.28
C ASN A 61 -8.81 15.00 8.06
N ASN A 62 -8.35 15.37 6.86
CA ASN A 62 -8.68 14.73 5.59
C ASN A 62 -7.59 13.76 5.11
N LEU A 63 -6.56 13.49 5.94
CA LEU A 63 -5.59 12.44 5.71
C LEU A 63 -6.03 11.16 6.47
N TYR A 64 -6.48 10.17 5.72
CA TYR A 64 -6.90 8.87 6.26
C TYR A 64 -5.72 7.91 6.30
N THR A 65 -5.45 7.42 7.50
CA THR A 65 -4.51 6.34 7.77
C THR A 65 -5.28 5.11 8.23
N MET A 66 -4.64 3.95 8.26
CA MET A 66 -5.25 2.72 8.74
C MET A 66 -4.37 2.01 9.76
N ILE A 67 -4.98 1.16 10.56
CA ILE A 67 -4.30 0.17 11.41
C ILE A 67 -4.13 -1.08 10.56
N GLN A 68 -2.94 -1.24 10.01
CA GLN A 68 -2.58 -2.33 9.11
C GLN A 68 -2.31 -3.60 9.92
N THR A 69 -2.92 -4.70 9.53
CA THR A 69 -2.85 -5.99 10.21
C THR A 69 -2.35 -7.12 9.31
N HIS A 70 -1.81 -6.78 8.14
CA HIS A 70 -1.40 -7.71 7.10
C HIS A 70 -2.54 -8.63 6.65
N SER A 71 -3.75 -8.10 6.67
CA SER A 71 -4.98 -8.79 6.25
C SER A 71 -5.24 -8.59 4.74
N ASN A 72 -6.35 -9.15 4.27
CA ASN A 72 -6.91 -8.88 2.96
C ASN A 72 -8.13 -7.94 3.01
N LYS A 73 -8.29 -7.21 4.12
CA LYS A 73 -9.43 -6.33 4.35
C LYS A 73 -9.24 -5.01 3.60
N VAL A 74 -10.27 -4.62 2.88
CA VAL A 74 -10.37 -3.36 2.14
C VAL A 74 -11.51 -2.54 2.71
N VAL A 75 -11.33 -1.24 2.86
CA VAL A 75 -12.39 -0.32 3.33
C VAL A 75 -12.57 0.80 2.32
N THR A 76 -13.80 1.01 1.89
CA THR A 76 -14.18 2.16 1.05
C THR A 76 -14.62 3.32 1.93
N ILE A 77 -13.93 4.46 1.83
CA ILE A 77 -14.32 5.70 2.46
C ILE A 77 -15.35 6.39 1.56
N ASN A 78 -16.54 6.62 2.10
CA ASN A 78 -17.66 7.30 1.45
C ASN A 78 -18.29 8.34 2.38
N LYS A 79 -19.30 9.07 1.91
CA LYS A 79 -19.98 10.13 2.69
C LYS A 79 -20.55 9.65 4.00
N ASN A 80 -20.97 8.38 4.09
CA ASN A 80 -21.61 7.83 5.28
C ASN A 80 -20.61 7.44 6.38
N ASN A 81 -19.33 7.20 6.01
CA ASN A 81 -18.30 6.74 6.95
C ASN A 81 -17.05 7.62 6.99
N GLN A 82 -17.05 8.79 6.36
CA GLN A 82 -15.88 9.70 6.34
C GLN A 82 -15.46 10.20 7.73
N ASN A 83 -16.25 10.01 8.77
CA ASN A 83 -15.90 10.38 10.15
C ASN A 83 -15.23 9.23 10.93
N ILE A 84 -14.94 8.11 10.30
CA ILE A 84 -14.27 6.96 10.93
C ILE A 84 -12.88 7.37 11.44
N LYS A 85 -12.64 7.19 12.75
CA LYS A 85 -11.36 7.53 13.39
C LYS A 85 -10.36 6.37 13.43
N ARG A 86 -10.82 5.13 13.38
CA ARG A 86 -9.97 3.93 13.43
C ARG A 86 -10.40 2.95 12.35
N ILE A 87 -9.55 2.76 11.37
CA ILE A 87 -9.81 1.89 10.23
C ILE A 87 -8.85 0.71 10.30
N TYR A 88 -9.36 -0.47 10.60
CA TYR A 88 -8.59 -1.72 10.57
C TYR A 88 -8.71 -2.32 9.17
N SER A 89 -7.69 -2.13 8.36
CA SER A 89 -7.64 -2.62 6.98
C SER A 89 -6.20 -2.59 6.46
N ASP A 90 -5.98 -3.14 5.28
CA ASP A 90 -4.71 -3.07 4.56
C ASP A 90 -4.88 -2.43 3.17
N ALA A 91 -6.10 -1.98 2.84
CA ALA A 91 -6.34 -1.12 1.70
C ALA A 91 -7.48 -0.13 1.98
N LEU A 92 -7.37 1.07 1.41
CA LEU A 92 -8.42 2.09 1.38
C LEU A 92 -8.76 2.43 -0.05
N ILE A 93 -10.06 2.66 -0.29
CA ILE A 93 -10.63 3.12 -1.56
C ILE A 93 -11.46 4.37 -1.30
N THR A 94 -11.46 5.33 -2.21
CA THR A 94 -12.37 6.48 -2.15
C THR A 94 -12.53 7.16 -3.50
N ASN A 95 -13.67 7.83 -3.70
CA ASN A 95 -13.92 8.79 -4.76
C ASN A 95 -14.25 10.18 -4.22
N ILE A 96 -14.08 10.41 -2.92
CA ILE A 96 -14.34 11.72 -2.31
C ILE A 96 -13.18 12.65 -2.62
N ARG A 97 -13.52 13.86 -3.09
CA ARG A 97 -12.52 14.91 -3.35
C ARG A 97 -11.99 15.52 -2.06
N ASN A 98 -10.78 16.09 -2.15
CA ASN A 98 -10.11 16.80 -1.06
C ASN A 98 -9.80 15.94 0.18
N ILE A 99 -9.76 14.62 0.02
CA ILE A 99 -9.20 13.71 1.02
C ILE A 99 -8.00 12.97 0.45
N ALA A 100 -7.11 12.55 1.34
CA ALA A 100 -5.99 11.67 1.01
C ALA A 100 -6.10 10.37 1.81
N ILE A 101 -5.77 9.26 1.16
CA ILE A 101 -5.67 7.93 1.77
C ILE A 101 -4.22 7.48 1.73
N SER A 102 -3.76 6.80 2.78
CA SER A 102 -2.34 6.45 2.90
C SER A 102 -2.11 5.08 3.53
N VAL A 103 -1.00 4.46 3.15
CA VAL A 103 -0.45 3.26 3.78
C VAL A 103 0.96 3.54 4.28
N LEU A 104 1.37 2.80 5.30
CA LEU A 104 2.74 2.80 5.82
C LEU A 104 3.43 1.50 5.40
N THR A 105 4.65 1.63 4.90
CA THR A 105 5.48 0.47 4.58
C THR A 105 6.91 0.71 5.05
N ALA A 106 7.58 -0.36 5.50
CA ALA A 106 9.02 -0.42 5.58
C ALA A 106 9.55 -1.33 4.45
N ASP A 107 9.12 -2.59 4.44
CA ASP A 107 9.53 -3.62 3.49
C ASP A 107 8.39 -4.09 2.59
N CYS A 108 7.15 -4.02 3.07
CA CYS A 108 5.96 -4.42 2.32
C CYS A 108 5.74 -3.56 1.08
N VAL A 109 4.99 -4.08 0.11
CA VAL A 109 4.72 -3.41 -1.17
C VAL A 109 3.58 -2.41 -1.01
N PRO A 110 3.81 -1.10 -1.20
CA PRO A 110 2.74 -0.12 -1.35
C PRO A 110 2.27 -0.08 -2.80
N ILE A 111 0.95 -0.07 -3.01
CA ILE A 111 0.36 0.04 -4.33
C ILE A 111 -0.57 1.25 -4.35
N LEU A 112 -0.43 2.10 -5.35
CA LEU A 112 -1.36 3.18 -5.64
C LEU A 112 -2.14 2.82 -6.90
N ILE A 113 -3.47 2.94 -6.84
CA ILE A 113 -4.37 2.64 -7.94
C ILE A 113 -5.22 3.88 -8.20
N TYR A 114 -5.32 4.26 -9.45
CA TYR A 114 -6.24 5.28 -9.93
C TYR A 114 -7.15 4.68 -11.01
N GLU A 115 -8.45 4.72 -10.78
CA GLU A 115 -9.47 4.39 -11.76
C GLU A 115 -9.97 5.71 -12.37
N LYS A 116 -9.69 5.89 -13.67
CA LYS A 116 -9.82 7.19 -14.36
C LYS A 116 -11.26 7.59 -14.65
N ILE A 117 -12.12 6.63 -14.98
CA ILE A 117 -13.49 6.92 -15.48
C ILE A 117 -14.35 7.49 -14.34
N ASN A 118 -14.23 6.91 -13.14
CA ASN A 118 -15.06 7.27 -11.98
C ASN A 118 -14.30 8.12 -10.96
N ASN A 119 -13.03 8.45 -11.24
CA ASN A 119 -12.14 9.17 -10.33
C ASN A 119 -12.00 8.50 -8.96
N VAL A 120 -11.86 7.17 -8.96
CA VAL A 120 -11.65 6.38 -7.75
C VAL A 120 -10.16 6.18 -7.52
N ILE A 121 -9.70 6.41 -6.30
CA ILE A 121 -8.33 6.13 -5.88
C ILE A 121 -8.30 5.00 -4.84
N ALA A 122 -7.23 4.23 -4.85
CA ALA A 122 -6.94 3.29 -3.79
C ALA A 122 -5.47 3.32 -3.39
N CYS A 123 -5.20 2.99 -2.12
CA CYS A 123 -3.87 2.66 -1.64
C CYS A 123 -3.90 1.32 -0.92
N VAL A 124 -2.89 0.48 -1.18
CA VAL A 124 -2.83 -0.89 -0.69
C VAL A 124 -1.50 -1.14 0.00
N HIS A 125 -1.56 -1.74 1.18
CA HIS A 125 -0.43 -2.33 1.88
C HIS A 125 -0.40 -3.83 1.58
N ALA A 126 0.47 -4.26 0.67
CA ALA A 126 0.63 -5.65 0.30
C ALA A 126 1.88 -6.26 0.97
N GLY A 127 1.78 -6.59 2.26
CA GLY A 127 2.69 -7.52 2.92
C GLY A 127 2.42 -8.94 2.42
N TRP A 128 3.36 -9.89 2.64
CA TRP A 128 3.23 -11.24 2.11
C TRP A 128 1.93 -11.95 2.51
N ARG A 129 1.47 -11.77 3.78
CA ARG A 129 0.21 -12.37 4.28
C ARG A 129 -1.00 -11.81 3.54
N GLY A 130 -1.07 -10.49 3.40
CA GLY A 130 -2.12 -9.83 2.63
C GLY A 130 -2.10 -10.26 1.17
N ALA A 131 -0.92 -10.30 0.56
CA ALA A 131 -0.74 -10.67 -0.84
C ALA A 131 -1.18 -12.12 -1.15
N ILE A 132 -0.80 -13.08 -0.32
CA ILE A 132 -1.21 -14.49 -0.51
C ILE A 132 -2.70 -14.71 -0.21
N ASN A 133 -3.30 -13.88 0.66
CA ASN A 133 -4.71 -13.93 1.02
C ASN A 133 -5.61 -13.04 0.15
N GLY A 134 -5.05 -12.37 -0.87
CA GLY A 134 -5.84 -11.71 -1.90
C GLY A 134 -6.15 -10.23 -1.64
N ILE A 135 -5.32 -9.48 -0.91
CA ILE A 135 -5.53 -8.03 -0.70
C ILE A 135 -5.60 -7.25 -2.02
N VAL A 136 -4.78 -7.63 -3.01
CA VAL A 136 -4.77 -7.01 -4.33
C VAL A 136 -6.09 -7.28 -5.04
N GLU A 137 -6.46 -8.56 -5.15
CA GLU A 137 -7.68 -9.00 -5.82
C GLU A 137 -8.93 -8.38 -5.16
N ASN A 138 -8.97 -8.35 -3.82
CA ASN A 138 -10.10 -7.75 -3.09
C ASN A 138 -10.23 -6.25 -3.37
N THR A 139 -9.10 -5.54 -3.47
CA THR A 139 -9.12 -4.10 -3.78
C THR A 139 -9.69 -3.86 -5.18
N PHE A 140 -9.18 -4.55 -6.20
CA PHE A 140 -9.71 -4.40 -7.56
C PHE A 140 -11.17 -4.79 -7.67
N ASN A 141 -11.58 -5.91 -7.05
CA ASN A 141 -12.97 -6.35 -7.04
C ASN A 141 -13.90 -5.30 -6.42
N GLN A 142 -13.52 -4.67 -5.30
CA GLN A 142 -14.32 -3.59 -4.71
C GLN A 142 -14.36 -2.33 -5.58
N MET A 143 -13.24 -1.97 -6.23
CA MET A 143 -13.22 -0.83 -7.16
C MET A 143 -14.15 -1.09 -8.36
N MET A 144 -14.15 -2.31 -8.91
CA MET A 144 -15.02 -2.70 -10.03
C MET A 144 -16.51 -2.73 -9.66
N GLN A 145 -16.86 -2.91 -8.37
CA GLN A 145 -18.26 -2.82 -7.91
C GLN A 145 -18.80 -1.39 -7.92
N ILE A 146 -17.92 -0.37 -7.88
CA ILE A 146 -18.33 1.03 -7.96
C ILE A 146 -18.86 1.36 -9.36
N ASN A 147 -18.25 0.78 -10.39
CA ASN A 147 -18.73 0.86 -11.77
C ASN A 147 -18.20 -0.32 -12.61
N LYS A 148 -18.97 -0.72 -13.63
CA LYS A 148 -18.61 -1.83 -14.54
C LYS A 148 -17.51 -1.43 -15.55
N ASN A 149 -17.48 -0.16 -15.97
CA ASN A 149 -16.46 0.34 -16.90
C ASN A 149 -15.28 0.89 -16.10
N ASN A 150 -14.13 0.26 -16.21
CA ASN A 150 -12.93 0.62 -15.44
C ASN A 150 -11.74 0.88 -16.37
N SER A 151 -10.89 1.78 -15.94
CA SER A 151 -9.60 2.07 -16.58
C SER A 151 -8.58 2.33 -15.49
N PHE A 152 -7.86 1.28 -15.10
CA PHE A 152 -6.92 1.31 -13.98
C PHE A 152 -5.52 1.74 -14.39
N TYR A 153 -4.96 2.69 -13.63
CA TYR A 153 -3.55 3.03 -13.60
C TYR A 153 -2.97 2.60 -12.27
N VAL A 154 -1.91 1.80 -12.31
CA VAL A 154 -1.37 1.16 -11.10
C VAL A 154 0.11 1.45 -10.98
N VAL A 155 0.53 1.81 -9.77
CA VAL A 155 1.94 2.05 -9.46
C VAL A 155 2.33 1.27 -8.21
N VAL A 156 3.36 0.44 -8.36
CA VAL A 156 3.99 -0.29 -7.27
C VAL A 156 5.17 0.52 -6.75
N GLY A 157 5.10 0.93 -5.49
CA GLY A 157 6.11 1.77 -4.85
C GLY A 157 7.33 1.00 -4.34
N PRO A 158 8.26 1.69 -3.67
CA PRO A 158 9.44 1.10 -3.07
C PRO A 158 9.10 0.04 -2.03
N CYS A 159 9.77 -1.10 -2.07
CA CYS A 159 9.64 -2.21 -1.12
C CYS A 159 10.95 -2.98 -1.01
N ILE A 160 10.99 -3.97 -0.15
CA ILE A 160 12.14 -4.86 0.00
C ILE A 160 12.49 -5.53 -1.35
N SER A 161 13.77 -5.59 -1.67
CA SER A 161 14.24 -6.32 -2.85
C SER A 161 14.28 -7.82 -2.57
N SER A 162 14.16 -8.63 -3.63
CA SER A 162 14.27 -10.09 -3.51
C SER A 162 15.59 -10.53 -2.87
N LYS A 163 16.69 -9.84 -3.15
CA LYS A 163 18.02 -10.14 -2.59
C LYS A 163 18.12 -9.96 -1.08
N ASN A 164 17.23 -9.18 -0.48
CA ASN A 164 17.23 -8.87 0.95
C ASN A 164 16.09 -9.57 1.71
N TYR A 165 15.19 -10.27 1.00
CA TYR A 165 14.04 -10.93 1.64
C TYR A 165 14.30 -12.43 1.82
N GLU A 166 15.19 -12.76 2.75
CA GLU A 166 15.46 -14.14 3.14
C GLU A 166 14.31 -14.70 3.99
N VAL A 167 13.85 -15.91 3.66
CA VAL A 167 12.74 -16.59 4.31
C VAL A 167 13.08 -18.08 4.56
N GLY A 168 12.45 -18.67 5.56
CA GLY A 168 12.60 -20.10 5.90
C GLY A 168 11.70 -21.01 5.07
N LYS A 169 11.93 -22.33 5.22
CA LYS A 169 11.18 -23.38 4.54
C LYS A 169 9.67 -23.37 4.85
N GLU A 170 9.29 -23.02 6.08
CA GLU A 170 7.87 -22.92 6.46
C GLU A 170 7.13 -21.83 5.66
N PHE A 171 7.79 -20.68 5.48
CA PHE A 171 7.26 -19.59 4.64
C PHE A 171 7.09 -20.05 3.18
N TYR A 172 8.12 -20.70 2.61
CA TYR A 172 8.08 -21.24 1.27
C TYR A 172 6.90 -22.22 1.11
N ASN A 173 6.77 -23.17 2.04
CA ASN A 173 5.71 -24.18 2.00
C ASN A 173 4.31 -23.59 1.99
N GLN A 174 4.05 -22.48 2.70
CA GLN A 174 2.75 -21.79 2.67
C GLN A 174 2.36 -21.33 1.27
N PHE A 175 3.32 -20.82 0.49
CA PHE A 175 3.09 -20.40 -0.88
C PHE A 175 2.89 -21.58 -1.84
N ILE A 176 3.68 -22.64 -1.68
CA ILE A 176 3.59 -23.85 -2.52
C ILE A 176 2.28 -24.59 -2.27
N TYR A 177 1.83 -24.68 -1.01
CA TYR A 177 0.54 -25.28 -0.66
C TYR A 177 -0.63 -24.55 -1.34
N LYS A 178 -0.59 -23.23 -1.37
CA LYS A 178 -1.62 -22.43 -2.08
C LYS A 178 -1.60 -22.64 -3.59
N ASN A 179 -0.44 -22.71 -4.20
CA ASN A 179 -0.25 -22.99 -5.62
C ASN A 179 1.22 -23.32 -5.92
N LYS A 180 1.50 -24.49 -6.45
CA LYS A 180 2.85 -24.93 -6.82
C LYS A 180 3.54 -23.93 -7.79
N LYS A 181 2.81 -23.25 -8.66
CA LYS A 181 3.36 -22.24 -9.58
C LYS A 181 3.99 -21.04 -8.87
N ASN A 182 3.79 -20.87 -7.55
CA ASN A 182 4.44 -19.83 -6.76
C ASN A 182 5.94 -20.07 -6.55
N GLU A 183 6.45 -21.27 -6.82
CA GLU A 183 7.87 -21.62 -6.73
C GLU A 183 8.76 -20.63 -7.50
N LYS A 184 8.31 -20.15 -8.64
CA LYS A 184 9.04 -19.18 -9.48
C LYS A 184 9.41 -17.84 -8.78
N PHE A 185 8.77 -17.52 -7.66
CA PHE A 185 9.07 -16.31 -6.89
C PHE A 185 10.14 -16.53 -5.82
N PHE A 186 10.67 -17.74 -5.74
CA PHE A 186 11.68 -18.12 -4.77
C PHE A 186 12.98 -18.52 -5.46
N THR A 187 14.10 -18.07 -4.90
CA THR A 187 15.43 -18.53 -5.27
C THR A 187 16.03 -19.25 -4.07
N SER A 188 16.48 -20.48 -4.25
CA SER A 188 17.14 -21.25 -3.19
C SER A 188 18.38 -20.53 -2.66
N ASN A 189 18.56 -20.55 -1.35
CA ASN A 189 19.76 -20.10 -0.66
C ASN A 189 20.34 -21.27 0.15
N LYS A 190 21.52 -21.08 0.74
CA LYS A 190 22.15 -22.06 1.62
C LYS A 190 21.27 -22.35 2.85
N ASN A 191 21.45 -23.51 3.50
CA ASN A 191 20.80 -23.88 4.77
C ASN A 191 19.25 -23.92 4.73
N ASN A 192 18.66 -24.47 3.67
CA ASN A 192 17.20 -24.56 3.51
C ASN A 192 16.46 -23.21 3.61
N LYS A 193 17.13 -22.13 3.25
CA LYS A 193 16.55 -20.81 3.14
C LYS A 193 16.28 -20.45 1.68
N PHE A 194 15.46 -19.42 1.48
CA PHE A 194 15.06 -18.93 0.17
C PHE A 194 15.07 -17.43 0.17
N TYR A 195 15.30 -16.82 -1.00
CA TYR A 195 15.01 -15.41 -1.24
C TYR A 195 13.67 -15.29 -1.94
N PHE A 196 12.77 -14.48 -1.39
CA PHE A 196 11.41 -14.31 -1.92
C PHE A 196 11.26 -12.99 -2.66
N ASN A 197 10.71 -13.03 -3.89
CA ASN A 197 10.40 -11.86 -4.68
C ASN A 197 8.94 -11.42 -4.47
N LEU A 198 8.70 -10.69 -3.37
CA LEU A 198 7.36 -10.18 -3.03
C LEU A 198 6.82 -9.23 -4.10
N ARG A 199 7.67 -8.36 -4.66
CA ARG A 199 7.26 -7.42 -5.72
C ARG A 199 6.72 -8.15 -6.93
N GLU A 200 7.43 -9.16 -7.42
CA GLU A 200 7.02 -9.92 -8.60
C GLU A 200 5.75 -10.73 -8.32
N TYR A 201 5.62 -11.29 -7.12
CA TYR A 201 4.41 -11.97 -6.68
C TYR A 201 3.20 -11.03 -6.71
N VAL A 202 3.34 -9.81 -6.20
CA VAL A 202 2.30 -8.77 -6.21
C VAL A 202 1.99 -8.31 -7.64
N ASN A 203 3.01 -8.10 -8.46
CA ASN A 203 2.84 -7.73 -9.87
C ASN A 203 1.99 -8.77 -10.62
N LEU A 204 2.26 -10.07 -10.43
CA LEU A 204 1.44 -11.12 -11.04
C LEU A 204 -0.04 -11.04 -10.60
N LYS A 205 -0.31 -10.61 -9.36
CA LYS A 205 -1.70 -10.43 -8.90
C LYS A 205 -2.37 -9.26 -9.60
N ILE A 206 -1.63 -8.18 -9.81
CA ILE A 206 -2.09 -6.97 -10.48
C ILE A 206 -2.39 -7.25 -11.96
N THR A 207 -1.52 -7.99 -12.67
CA THR A 207 -1.68 -8.26 -14.10
C THR A 207 -2.88 -9.14 -14.48
N LYS A 208 -3.62 -9.65 -13.50
CA LYS A 208 -4.91 -10.33 -13.74
C LYS A 208 -6.04 -9.37 -14.12
N PHE A 209 -5.86 -8.09 -13.90
CA PHE A 209 -6.83 -7.04 -14.16
C PHE A 209 -6.43 -6.25 -15.41
N ASP A 210 -7.41 -5.65 -16.07
CA ASP A 210 -7.15 -4.77 -17.23
C ASP A 210 -6.51 -3.46 -16.77
N ILE A 211 -5.18 -3.39 -16.90
CA ILE A 211 -4.38 -2.26 -16.44
C ILE A 211 -3.85 -1.51 -17.65
N LYS A 212 -3.91 -0.19 -17.59
CA LYS A 212 -3.21 0.70 -18.50
C LYS A 212 -1.87 1.13 -17.91
N PHE A 213 -0.84 1.07 -18.72
CA PHE A 213 0.53 1.45 -18.39
C PHE A 213 0.84 2.84 -18.92
#